data_d36cb0b6c61d1bb2558e1665c83e6637
#
_entry.id   d36cb0b6c61d1bb2558e1665c83e6637
#
_cell.length_a   1.000
_cell.length_b   1.000
_cell.length_c   1.000
_cell.angle_alpha   90.00
_cell.angle_beta   90.00
_cell.angle_gamma   90.00
#
_symmetry.space_group_name_H-M   'P 1'
#
loop_
_entity.id
_entity.type
_entity.pdbx_description
1 polymer ?
#
loop_
_entity_poly.entity_id
_entity_poly.type
_entity_poly.pdbx_seq_one_letter_code
_entity_poly.pdbx_strand_id
1 'polypeptide(L)'
;MQTVVDMAGYFIDQGPVVQVRTAGDRREVQEDPEKGILYDGPLVVLVNELSASASEILAAALQDYGRAVIIGSERTYGKGTVQNVIPLSNIIRSNELGDLGALKITTQKFYRVSGGSTQLDGVASDIVIPDRYSYIDVGERDQDNPLSWDRIASANYTPWHKQIDFERVLKSSQERLEANQYVKLLDEEARWISEQREDDTAYLDLKSYRKNKEDLKNRSKEFEALDKYDTRLKFSSLPYEQSLFTKDSILREKRDRWHKELARD
;
A
#
# COMPACT_ATOMS: atom_id res chain seq x y z
N MET A 1 -11.33 4.76 9.46
CA MET A 1 -10.42 4.23 10.51
C MET A 1 -11.06 3.04 11.23
N GLN A 2 -12.31 3.11 11.69
CA GLN A 2 -12.95 1.98 12.38
C GLN A 2 -12.87 0.65 11.62
N THR A 3 -13.19 0.63 10.33
CA THR A 3 -13.12 -0.58 9.49
C THR A 3 -11.74 -1.27 9.54
N VAL A 4 -10.67 -0.51 9.64
CA VAL A 4 -9.31 -1.07 9.72
C VAL A 4 -9.04 -1.67 11.10
N VAL A 5 -9.57 -1.07 12.15
CA VAL A 5 -9.52 -1.62 13.51
C VAL A 5 -10.26 -2.96 13.55
N ASP A 6 -11.48 -2.99 13.01
CA ASP A 6 -12.29 -4.21 12.93
C ASP A 6 -11.60 -5.30 12.10
N MET A 7 -10.97 -4.92 10.96
CA MET A 7 -10.20 -5.86 10.15
C MET A 7 -8.98 -6.43 10.88
N ALA A 8 -8.26 -5.60 11.63
CA ALA A 8 -7.12 -6.08 12.43
C ALA A 8 -7.58 -7.09 13.49
N GLY A 9 -8.75 -6.87 14.09
CA GLY A 9 -9.38 -7.77 15.06
C GLY A 9 -9.65 -9.18 14.54
N TYR A 10 -9.77 -9.38 13.23
CA TYR A 10 -9.87 -10.73 12.66
C TYR A 10 -8.59 -11.57 12.85
N PHE A 11 -7.46 -10.93 13.11
CA PHE A 11 -6.13 -11.55 13.12
C PHE A 11 -5.41 -11.43 14.47
N ILE A 12 -5.82 -10.50 15.34
CA ILE A 12 -5.30 -10.35 16.71
C ILE A 12 -6.41 -10.68 17.72
N ASP A 13 -6.05 -11.04 18.93
CA ASP A 13 -7.06 -11.44 19.94
C ASP A 13 -7.87 -10.23 20.44
N GLN A 14 -7.19 -9.21 20.87
CA GLN A 14 -7.72 -7.89 21.24
C GLN A 14 -6.57 -6.92 21.43
N GLY A 15 -6.84 -5.63 21.43
CA GLY A 15 -5.84 -4.61 21.82
C GLY A 15 -5.70 -3.48 20.82
N PRO A 16 -4.69 -2.62 21.04
CA PRO A 16 -4.49 -1.42 20.25
C PRO A 16 -4.10 -1.75 18.81
N VAL A 17 -4.70 -1.01 17.87
CA VAL A 17 -4.40 -1.12 16.44
C VAL A 17 -3.67 0.13 15.95
N VAL A 18 -4.06 1.29 16.44
CA VAL A 18 -3.47 2.58 16.06
C VAL A 18 -3.61 3.59 17.19
N GLN A 19 -2.64 4.48 17.29
CA GLN A 19 -2.69 5.62 18.19
C GLN A 19 -2.91 6.89 17.37
N VAL A 20 -3.76 7.80 17.86
CA VAL A 20 -4.08 9.07 17.20
C VAL A 20 -3.73 10.20 18.14
N ARG A 21 -3.06 11.26 17.62
CA ARG A 21 -2.76 12.49 18.37
C ARG A 21 -3.37 13.69 17.64
N THR A 22 -4.11 14.50 18.37
CA THR A 22 -4.68 15.76 17.89
C THR A 22 -3.70 16.92 18.09
N ALA A 23 -3.96 18.05 17.45
CA ALA A 23 -3.15 19.28 17.59
C ALA A 23 -3.00 19.78 19.04
N GLY A 24 -3.93 19.42 19.94
CA GLY A 24 -3.85 19.76 21.39
C GLY A 24 -3.08 18.72 22.22
N ASP A 25 -2.28 17.87 21.60
CA ASP A 25 -1.49 16.79 22.21
C ASP A 25 -2.33 15.71 22.93
N ARG A 26 -3.64 15.71 22.69
CA ARG A 26 -4.53 14.67 23.20
C ARG A 26 -4.28 13.39 22.40
N ARG A 27 -3.91 12.33 23.12
CA ARG A 27 -3.69 10.99 22.60
C ARG A 27 -4.94 10.13 22.78
N GLU A 28 -5.32 9.40 21.75
CA GLU A 28 -6.36 8.40 21.76
C GLU A 28 -5.81 7.10 21.17
N VAL A 29 -6.12 5.99 21.81
CA VAL A 29 -5.77 4.65 21.32
C VAL A 29 -7.03 4.03 20.75
N GLN A 30 -6.99 3.64 19.48
CA GLN A 30 -8.07 2.88 18.87
C GLN A 30 -7.70 1.40 18.91
N GLU A 31 -8.55 0.63 19.51
CA GLU A 31 -8.31 -0.79 19.80
C GLU A 31 -9.49 -1.64 19.37
N ASP A 32 -9.20 -2.91 19.09
CA ASP A 32 -10.20 -3.93 19.00
C ASP A 32 -10.59 -4.37 20.42
N PRO A 33 -11.85 -4.15 20.83
CA PRO A 33 -12.32 -4.54 22.16
C PRO A 33 -12.71 -5.99 22.25
N GLU A 34 -12.88 -6.68 21.12
CA GLU A 34 -13.43 -8.03 21.05
C GLU A 34 -12.33 -9.07 21.27
N LYS A 35 -12.67 -10.08 22.07
CA LYS A 35 -11.80 -11.24 22.26
C LYS A 35 -12.07 -12.28 21.19
N GLY A 36 -10.99 -12.88 20.73
CA GLY A 36 -11.05 -13.98 19.79
C GLY A 36 -10.47 -13.61 18.44
N ILE A 37 -10.08 -14.61 17.71
CA ILE A 37 -9.39 -14.49 16.43
C ILE A 37 -10.19 -15.26 15.39
N LEU A 38 -10.51 -14.61 14.31
CA LEU A 38 -11.25 -15.28 13.22
C LEU A 38 -10.31 -16.17 12.37
N TYR A 39 -9.07 -15.74 12.20
CA TYR A 39 -8.06 -16.49 11.46
C TYR A 39 -6.70 -16.45 12.16
N ASP A 40 -6.21 -17.60 12.55
CA ASP A 40 -4.94 -17.78 13.30
C ASP A 40 -3.84 -18.49 12.49
N GLY A 41 -4.08 -18.77 11.21
CA GLY A 41 -3.13 -19.39 10.29
C GLY A 41 -2.03 -18.45 9.82
N PRO A 42 -1.13 -18.89 8.93
CA PRO A 42 -0.10 -18.05 8.32
C PRO A 42 -0.72 -16.86 7.60
N LEU A 43 -0.14 -15.68 7.79
CA LEU A 43 -0.65 -14.43 7.20
C LEU A 43 0.47 -13.67 6.51
N VAL A 44 0.19 -13.24 5.29
CA VAL A 44 1.03 -12.36 4.49
C VAL A 44 0.19 -11.15 4.08
N VAL A 45 0.79 -9.97 4.16
CA VAL A 45 0.18 -8.72 3.69
C VAL A 45 1.02 -8.17 2.55
N LEU A 46 0.40 -8.00 1.39
CA LEU A 46 1.05 -7.40 0.23
C LEU A 46 0.84 -5.88 0.25
N VAL A 47 1.91 -5.14 0.07
CA VAL A 47 1.91 -3.67 0.04
C VAL A 47 2.74 -3.14 -1.12
N ASN A 48 2.47 -1.90 -1.54
CA ASN A 48 3.34 -1.17 -2.45
C ASN A 48 3.39 0.32 -2.08
N GLU A 49 4.11 1.13 -2.87
CA GLU A 49 4.27 2.57 -2.64
C GLU A 49 2.94 3.34 -2.66
N LEU A 50 1.90 2.79 -3.27
CA LEU A 50 0.56 3.39 -3.31
C LEU A 50 -0.31 2.99 -2.11
N SER A 51 0.13 2.04 -1.30
CA SER A 51 -0.54 1.65 -0.06
C SER A 51 -0.41 2.77 0.95
N ALA A 52 -1.51 3.45 1.28
CA ALA A 52 -1.50 4.67 2.07
C ALA A 52 -2.51 4.66 3.22
N SER A 53 -2.24 5.45 4.28
CA SER A 53 -3.19 5.77 5.35
C SER A 53 -3.75 4.53 6.06
N ALA A 54 -5.02 4.17 5.82
CA ALA A 54 -5.69 3.04 6.45
C ALA A 54 -4.99 1.70 6.16
N SER A 55 -4.48 1.51 4.94
CA SER A 55 -3.70 0.32 4.57
C SER A 55 -2.40 0.23 5.38
N GLU A 56 -1.77 1.38 5.64
CA GLU A 56 -0.56 1.46 6.46
C GLU A 56 -0.85 1.15 7.93
N ILE A 57 -2.00 1.58 8.45
CA ILE A 57 -2.43 1.24 9.81
C ILE A 57 -2.55 -0.27 9.97
N LEU A 58 -3.21 -0.95 9.02
CA LEU A 58 -3.39 -2.40 9.07
C LEU A 58 -2.04 -3.13 8.99
N ALA A 59 -1.23 -2.81 7.99
CA ALA A 59 0.07 -3.44 7.78
C ALA A 59 0.99 -3.21 9.00
N ALA A 60 1.05 -1.96 9.52
CA ALA A 60 1.85 -1.62 10.67
C ALA A 60 1.41 -2.35 11.94
N ALA A 61 0.10 -2.44 12.20
CA ALA A 61 -0.41 -3.16 13.34
C ALA A 61 -0.04 -4.64 13.29
N LEU A 62 -0.31 -5.31 12.17
CA LEU A 62 0.00 -6.73 12.00
C LEU A 62 1.52 -7.01 12.05
N GLN A 63 2.35 -6.08 11.57
CA GLN A 63 3.80 -6.16 11.67
C GLN A 63 4.27 -5.99 13.12
N ASP A 64 3.80 -4.98 13.83
CA ASP A 64 4.18 -4.69 15.22
C ASP A 64 3.79 -5.85 16.17
N TYR A 65 2.66 -6.49 15.91
CA TYR A 65 2.27 -7.71 16.64
C TYR A 65 3.11 -8.93 16.25
N GLY A 66 3.89 -8.89 15.18
CA GLY A 66 4.55 -10.08 14.61
C GLY A 66 3.53 -11.10 14.07
N ARG A 67 2.35 -10.63 13.68
CA ARG A 67 1.23 -11.46 13.21
C ARG A 67 1.33 -11.84 11.75
N ALA A 68 1.90 -10.97 10.92
CA ALA A 68 2.03 -11.16 9.48
C ALA A 68 3.43 -10.84 8.99
N VAL A 69 3.78 -11.42 7.85
CA VAL A 69 4.94 -11.02 7.04
C VAL A 69 4.47 -9.99 6.02
N ILE A 70 5.11 -8.83 5.99
CA ILE A 70 4.80 -7.76 5.04
C ILE A 70 5.70 -7.93 3.82
N ILE A 71 5.12 -8.01 2.64
CA ILE A 71 5.84 -8.26 1.38
C ILE A 71 5.44 -7.20 0.36
N GLY A 72 6.38 -6.73 -0.41
CA GLY A 72 6.14 -5.81 -1.53
C GLY A 72 7.24 -4.80 -1.74
N SER A 73 6.89 -3.57 -2.10
CA SER A 73 7.85 -2.49 -2.29
C SER A 73 8.66 -2.22 -1.04
N GLU A 74 9.78 -1.52 -1.15
CA GLU A 74 10.63 -1.19 -0.01
C GLU A 74 9.84 -0.64 1.17
N ARG A 75 8.85 0.21 0.89
CA ARG A 75 7.94 0.80 1.88
C ARG A 75 6.64 1.30 1.26
N THR A 76 5.65 1.51 2.09
CA THR A 76 4.38 2.11 1.68
C THR A 76 4.50 3.63 1.51
N TYR A 77 3.41 4.30 1.17
CA TYR A 77 3.32 5.72 0.81
C TYR A 77 3.88 6.68 1.89
N GLY A 78 3.67 6.38 3.16
CA GLY A 78 4.16 7.21 4.27
C GLY A 78 3.17 8.28 4.72
N LYS A 79 1.85 8.09 4.55
CA LYS A 79 0.86 9.04 5.02
C LYS A 79 0.42 8.76 6.45
N GLY A 80 0.98 9.52 7.38
CA GLY A 80 0.68 9.42 8.82
C GLY A 80 -0.27 10.49 9.35
N THR A 81 -1.07 11.13 8.48
CA THR A 81 -1.93 12.26 8.85
C THR A 81 -3.39 12.02 8.52
N VAL A 82 -4.28 12.63 9.32
CA VAL A 82 -5.72 12.70 9.07
C VAL A 82 -6.09 14.10 8.64
N GLN A 83 -6.71 14.21 7.47
CA GLN A 83 -7.18 15.45 6.90
C GLN A 83 -8.70 15.52 6.97
N ASN A 84 -9.22 16.68 7.38
CA ASN A 84 -10.64 16.99 7.38
C ASN A 84 -10.93 18.07 6.35
N VAL A 85 -12.07 17.92 5.67
CA VAL A 85 -12.63 18.94 4.78
C VAL A 85 -13.72 19.68 5.56
N ILE A 86 -13.50 20.95 5.84
CA ILE A 86 -14.40 21.79 6.62
C ILE A 86 -15.04 22.80 5.65
N PRO A 87 -16.36 22.69 5.38
CA PRO A 87 -17.07 23.71 4.59
C PRO A 87 -16.97 25.05 5.29
N LEU A 88 -16.56 26.10 4.57
CA LEU A 88 -16.42 27.45 5.12
C LEU A 88 -17.78 28.02 5.58
N SER A 89 -18.88 27.58 4.99
CA SER A 89 -20.23 27.87 5.44
C SER A 89 -20.52 27.43 6.88
N ASN A 90 -19.81 26.43 7.43
CA ASN A 90 -19.94 26.02 8.81
C ASN A 90 -19.26 26.99 9.80
N ILE A 91 -18.32 27.79 9.30
CA ILE A 91 -17.57 28.76 10.11
C ILE A 91 -18.21 30.15 10.00
N ILE A 92 -18.60 30.54 8.80
CA ILE A 92 -19.18 31.84 8.51
C ILE A 92 -20.71 31.70 8.45
N ARG A 93 -21.37 32.06 9.53
CA ARG A 93 -22.83 31.86 9.72
C ARG A 93 -23.71 32.80 8.87
N SER A 94 -23.17 33.91 8.39
CA SER A 94 -23.90 34.88 7.54
C SER A 94 -23.03 35.22 6.36
N ASN A 95 -23.45 34.82 5.16
CA ASN A 95 -22.68 34.97 3.94
C ASN A 95 -23.64 35.29 2.77
N GLU A 96 -23.48 36.48 2.22
CA GLU A 96 -24.20 36.93 1.01
C GLU A 96 -23.51 36.50 -0.29
N LEU A 97 -22.33 35.87 -0.18
CA LEU A 97 -21.47 35.51 -1.33
C LEU A 97 -21.77 34.12 -1.92
N GLY A 98 -22.74 33.39 -1.33
CA GLY A 98 -23.08 32.03 -1.75
C GLY A 98 -22.11 30.96 -1.23
N ASP A 99 -21.76 29.96 -2.05
CA ASP A 99 -20.83 28.88 -1.66
C ASP A 99 -19.39 29.40 -1.56
N LEU A 100 -18.83 29.34 -0.38
CA LEU A 100 -17.43 29.76 -0.11
C LEU A 100 -16.43 28.62 -0.28
N GLY A 101 -16.88 27.41 -0.65
CA GLY A 101 -16.05 26.23 -0.74
C GLY A 101 -15.69 25.62 0.61
N ALA A 102 -14.59 24.88 0.68
CA ALA A 102 -14.19 24.15 1.86
C ALA A 102 -12.66 24.23 2.08
N LEU A 103 -12.25 24.18 3.35
CA LEU A 103 -10.86 24.11 3.75
C LEU A 103 -10.49 22.66 4.07
N LYS A 104 -9.46 22.12 3.39
CA LYS A 104 -8.85 20.83 3.70
C LYS A 104 -7.66 21.05 4.62
N ILE A 105 -7.74 20.59 5.84
CA ILE A 105 -6.69 20.78 6.87
C ILE A 105 -6.30 19.46 7.52
N THR A 106 -5.03 19.35 7.91
CA THR A 106 -4.54 18.28 8.75
C THR A 106 -4.87 18.59 10.20
N THR A 107 -5.60 17.69 10.86
CA THR A 107 -6.06 17.87 12.24
C THR A 107 -5.47 16.87 13.21
N GLN A 108 -4.97 15.75 12.73
CA GLN A 108 -4.45 14.66 13.55
C GLN A 108 -3.29 13.96 12.84
N LYS A 109 -2.41 13.35 13.65
CA LYS A 109 -1.43 12.35 13.20
C LYS A 109 -1.77 11.01 13.83
N PHE A 110 -1.49 9.94 13.10
CA PHE A 110 -1.58 8.61 13.66
C PHE A 110 -0.21 7.93 13.75
N TYR A 111 -0.11 7.00 14.67
CA TYR A 111 1.12 6.32 15.05
C TYR A 111 0.86 4.84 15.19
N ARG A 112 1.89 4.07 14.91
CA ARG A 112 1.92 2.63 15.14
C ARG A 112 1.71 2.32 16.64
N VAL A 113 1.33 1.12 16.96
CA VAL A 113 1.23 0.68 18.37
C VAL A 113 2.59 0.72 19.06
N SER A 114 3.69 0.53 18.33
CA SER A 114 5.07 0.70 18.78
C SER A 114 5.50 2.15 18.98
N GLY A 115 4.67 3.13 18.60
CA GLY A 115 4.85 4.56 18.85
C GLY A 115 5.46 5.35 17.70
N GLY A 116 6.05 4.74 16.69
CA GLY A 116 6.55 5.43 15.50
C GLY A 116 5.42 5.93 14.60
N SER A 117 5.57 7.09 13.95
CA SER A 117 4.64 7.53 12.91
C SER A 117 4.91 6.78 11.61
N THR A 118 3.86 6.57 10.80
CA THR A 118 4.04 6.17 9.39
C THR A 118 4.34 7.38 8.49
N GLN A 119 4.24 8.61 9.02
CA GLN A 119 4.50 9.83 8.25
C GLN A 119 5.93 9.80 7.66
N LEU A 120 6.07 9.99 6.37
CA LEU A 120 7.29 9.92 5.57
C LEU A 120 7.90 8.51 5.44
N ASP A 121 7.94 7.73 6.51
CA ASP A 121 8.61 6.43 6.55
C ASP A 121 7.76 5.30 5.97
N GLY A 122 6.44 5.42 6.08
CA GLY A 122 5.54 4.32 5.72
C GLY A 122 5.70 3.09 6.61
N VAL A 123 5.36 1.95 6.05
CA VAL A 123 5.63 0.62 6.59
C VAL A 123 6.66 -0.06 5.70
N ALA A 124 7.82 -0.37 6.23
CA ALA A 124 8.84 -1.10 5.50
C ALA A 124 8.43 -2.57 5.35
N SER A 125 8.61 -3.12 4.15
CA SER A 125 8.36 -4.54 3.91
C SER A 125 9.43 -5.42 4.57
N ASP A 126 9.01 -6.55 5.11
CA ASP A 126 9.92 -7.58 5.63
C ASP A 126 10.63 -8.30 4.48
N ILE A 127 9.95 -8.45 3.34
CA ILE A 127 10.50 -9.02 2.11
C ILE A 127 10.21 -8.01 0.98
N VAL A 128 11.27 -7.47 0.41
CA VAL A 128 11.17 -6.50 -0.68
C VAL A 128 11.10 -7.22 -2.03
N ILE A 129 10.10 -6.87 -2.82
CA ILE A 129 9.95 -7.29 -4.22
C ILE A 129 9.84 -6.02 -5.06
N PRO A 130 10.67 -5.85 -6.10
CA PRO A 130 10.56 -4.68 -6.96
C PRO A 130 9.24 -4.68 -7.72
N ASP A 131 8.71 -3.50 -7.97
CA ASP A 131 7.59 -3.26 -8.88
C ASP A 131 7.90 -2.05 -9.77
N ARG A 132 7.00 -1.73 -10.70
CA ARG A 132 7.21 -0.63 -11.65
C ARG A 132 7.30 0.77 -11.03
N TYR A 133 7.02 0.93 -9.75
CA TYR A 133 7.11 2.19 -9.01
C TYR A 133 8.38 2.29 -8.16
N SER A 134 9.15 1.21 -8.04
CA SER A 134 10.28 1.09 -7.10
C SER A 134 11.35 2.17 -7.23
N TYR A 135 11.45 2.81 -8.40
CA TYR A 135 12.42 3.90 -8.67
C TYR A 135 11.73 5.22 -9.02
N ILE A 136 10.48 5.38 -8.59
CA ILE A 136 9.68 6.58 -8.84
C ILE A 136 9.34 7.22 -7.50
N ASP A 137 9.55 8.53 -7.41
CA ASP A 137 9.15 9.31 -6.24
C ASP A 137 7.62 9.42 -6.17
N VAL A 138 6.99 8.66 -5.27
CA VAL A 138 5.52 8.55 -5.14
C VAL A 138 5.05 8.70 -3.69
N GLY A 139 5.94 8.94 -2.74
CA GLY A 139 5.62 8.95 -1.32
C GLY A 139 5.16 10.31 -0.77
N GLU A 140 4.68 10.30 0.45
CA GLU A 140 4.43 11.54 1.21
C GLU A 140 5.71 12.37 1.38
N ARG A 141 6.87 11.70 1.42
CA ARG A 141 8.19 12.33 1.52
C ARG A 141 8.56 13.17 0.30
N ASP A 142 7.96 12.88 -0.85
CA ASP A 142 8.25 13.51 -2.14
C ASP A 142 7.33 14.70 -2.41
N GLN A 143 6.42 15.01 -1.48
CA GLN A 143 5.53 16.16 -1.57
C GLN A 143 6.20 17.45 -1.09
N ASP A 144 5.72 18.59 -1.59
CA ASP A 144 6.13 19.89 -1.09
C ASP A 144 5.73 20.09 0.39
N ASN A 145 6.69 20.40 1.24
CA ASN A 145 6.47 20.71 2.65
C ASN A 145 5.71 19.66 3.47
N PRO A 146 6.10 18.39 3.45
CA PRO A 146 5.43 17.37 4.22
C PRO A 146 5.65 17.60 5.73
N LEU A 147 4.71 17.14 6.56
CA LEU A 147 4.89 17.14 8.01
C LEU A 147 6.01 16.18 8.41
N SER A 148 6.87 16.62 9.32
CA SER A 148 7.99 15.82 9.79
C SER A 148 7.55 14.52 10.49
N TRP A 149 8.38 13.50 10.39
CA TRP A 149 8.25 12.28 11.19
C TRP A 149 8.49 12.59 12.67
N ASP A 150 7.76 11.90 13.55
CA ASP A 150 7.98 11.94 14.98
C ASP A 150 7.51 10.63 15.63
N ARG A 151 7.70 10.54 16.95
CA ARG A 151 7.41 9.36 17.75
C ARG A 151 6.69 9.73 19.04
N ILE A 152 5.79 8.87 19.49
CA ILE A 152 5.15 8.93 20.81
C ILE A 152 5.46 7.65 21.60
N ALA A 153 5.02 7.58 22.84
CA ALA A 153 5.18 6.37 23.65
C ALA A 153 4.39 5.21 23.04
N SER A 154 4.96 4.00 23.08
CA SER A 154 4.28 2.77 22.70
C SER A 154 2.96 2.60 23.45
N ALA A 155 1.96 2.04 22.79
CA ALA A 155 0.79 1.51 23.47
C ALA A 155 1.15 0.23 24.22
N ASN A 156 0.30 -0.15 25.16
CA ASN A 156 0.47 -1.44 25.85
C ASN A 156 -0.19 -2.54 25.01
N TYR A 157 0.59 -3.42 24.42
CA TYR A 157 0.09 -4.54 23.60
C TYR A 157 0.92 -5.79 23.82
N THR A 158 0.34 -6.96 23.55
CA THR A 158 1.00 -8.25 23.66
C THR A 158 1.28 -8.79 22.26
N PRO A 159 2.54 -9.05 21.90
CA PRO A 159 2.89 -9.66 20.63
C PRO A 159 2.17 -11.00 20.41
N TRP A 160 2.05 -11.39 19.15
CA TRP A 160 1.44 -12.65 18.74
C TRP A 160 2.13 -13.85 19.38
N HIS A 161 1.37 -14.76 19.94
CA HIS A 161 1.89 -15.89 20.72
C HIS A 161 2.53 -17.00 19.87
N LYS A 162 2.11 -17.15 18.60
CA LYS A 162 2.70 -18.09 17.65
C LYS A 162 3.80 -17.36 16.87
N GLN A 163 5.03 -17.45 17.35
CA GLN A 163 6.14 -16.78 16.71
C GLN A 163 6.37 -17.30 15.29
N ILE A 164 6.48 -16.39 14.34
CA ILE A 164 6.97 -16.67 13.00
C ILE A 164 8.50 -16.73 13.10
N ASP A 165 9.09 -17.77 12.54
CA ASP A 165 10.53 -17.83 12.35
C ASP A 165 10.91 -16.89 11.18
N PHE A 166 10.94 -15.59 11.49
CA PHE A 166 11.20 -14.54 10.50
C PHE A 166 12.55 -14.74 9.82
N GLU A 167 13.60 -15.10 10.57
CA GLU A 167 14.94 -15.28 10.03
C GLU A 167 14.95 -16.34 8.92
N ARG A 168 14.35 -17.49 9.18
CA ARG A 168 14.23 -18.56 8.20
C ARG A 168 13.38 -18.16 7.00
N VAL A 169 12.24 -17.48 7.25
CA VAL A 169 11.34 -17.02 6.19
C VAL A 169 12.02 -16.00 5.29
N LEU A 170 12.70 -15.00 5.86
CA LEU A 170 13.43 -13.98 5.12
C LEU A 170 14.53 -14.60 4.25
N LYS A 171 15.41 -15.42 4.85
CA LYS A 171 16.50 -16.07 4.13
C LYS A 171 16.01 -16.92 2.97
N SER A 172 15.05 -17.81 3.24
CA SER A 172 14.47 -18.68 2.21
C SER A 172 13.75 -17.91 1.10
N SER A 173 13.15 -16.76 1.41
CA SER A 173 12.51 -15.91 0.42
C SER A 173 13.53 -15.17 -0.42
N GLN A 174 14.58 -14.65 0.19
CA GLN A 174 15.66 -13.96 -0.51
C GLN A 174 16.36 -14.88 -1.52
N GLU A 175 16.69 -16.11 -1.11
CA GLU A 175 17.29 -17.12 -2.00
C GLU A 175 16.39 -17.40 -3.24
N ARG A 176 15.05 -17.45 -3.04
CA ARG A 176 14.11 -17.64 -4.16
C ARG A 176 14.02 -16.42 -5.08
N LEU A 177 14.02 -15.21 -4.52
CA LEU A 177 13.95 -13.96 -5.28
C LEU A 177 15.20 -13.75 -6.12
N GLU A 178 16.39 -13.98 -5.55
CA GLU A 178 17.67 -13.87 -6.24
C GLU A 178 17.81 -14.87 -7.41
N ALA A 179 17.22 -16.06 -7.27
CA ALA A 179 17.18 -17.07 -8.31
C ALA A 179 16.10 -16.83 -9.38
N ASN A 180 15.14 -15.93 -9.14
CA ASN A 180 14.01 -15.74 -10.01
C ASN A 180 14.33 -14.72 -11.12
N GLN A 181 14.33 -15.19 -12.38
CA GLN A 181 14.62 -14.34 -13.54
C GLN A 181 13.56 -13.27 -13.78
N TYR A 182 12.29 -13.52 -13.40
CA TYR A 182 11.21 -12.54 -13.57
C TYR A 182 11.35 -11.38 -12.59
N VAL A 183 11.80 -11.63 -11.37
CA VAL A 183 12.09 -10.57 -10.37
C VAL A 183 13.21 -9.66 -10.88
N LYS A 184 14.25 -10.23 -11.49
CA LYS A 184 15.33 -9.43 -12.11
C LYS A 184 14.84 -8.61 -13.28
N LEU A 185 14.01 -9.22 -14.14
CA LEU A 185 13.43 -8.52 -15.29
C LEU A 185 12.48 -7.39 -14.85
N LEU A 186 11.74 -7.59 -13.76
CA LEU A 186 10.86 -6.59 -13.17
C LEU A 186 11.66 -5.40 -12.61
N ASP A 187 12.79 -5.66 -11.95
CA ASP A 187 13.69 -4.60 -11.48
C ASP A 187 14.31 -3.80 -12.65
N GLU A 188 14.69 -4.49 -13.74
CA GLU A 188 15.18 -3.85 -14.95
C GLU A 188 14.09 -2.99 -15.63
N GLU A 189 12.85 -3.47 -15.70
CA GLU A 189 11.71 -2.69 -16.22
C GLU A 189 11.48 -1.44 -15.37
N ALA A 190 11.47 -1.58 -14.06
CA ALA A 190 11.25 -0.48 -13.14
C ALA A 190 12.31 0.63 -13.29
N ARG A 191 13.58 0.26 -13.43
CA ARG A 191 14.68 1.22 -13.71
C ARG A 191 14.48 1.91 -15.05
N TRP A 192 14.17 1.17 -16.09
CA TRP A 192 13.90 1.74 -17.40
C TRP A 192 12.71 2.70 -17.39
N ILE A 193 11.64 2.39 -16.66
CA ILE A 193 10.49 3.30 -16.49
C ILE A 193 10.91 4.59 -15.79
N SER A 194 11.73 4.51 -14.74
CA SER A 194 12.26 5.69 -14.06
C SER A 194 13.12 6.56 -15.00
N GLU A 195 14.05 5.96 -15.73
CA GLU A 195 14.87 6.65 -16.73
C GLU A 195 14.02 7.36 -17.80
N GLN A 196 12.93 6.72 -18.26
CA GLN A 196 12.02 7.33 -19.24
C GLN A 196 11.23 8.52 -18.69
N ARG A 197 10.93 8.51 -17.37
CA ARG A 197 10.25 9.64 -16.73
C ARG A 197 11.16 10.84 -16.51
N GLU A 198 12.46 10.60 -16.33
CA GLU A 198 13.47 11.63 -16.15
C GLU A 198 13.99 12.20 -17.47
N ASP A 199 13.72 11.52 -18.60
CA ASP A 199 14.15 11.97 -19.92
C ASP A 199 13.24 13.11 -20.46
N ASP A 200 13.68 14.34 -20.28
CA ASP A 200 13.03 15.55 -20.77
C ASP A 200 13.37 15.88 -22.25
N THR A 201 14.02 14.95 -22.96
CA THR A 201 14.49 15.20 -24.33
C THR A 201 13.34 15.28 -25.33
N ALA A 202 13.20 16.41 -26.00
CA ALA A 202 12.27 16.61 -27.09
C ALA A 202 12.99 16.68 -28.44
N TYR A 203 12.71 15.74 -29.34
CA TYR A 203 13.29 15.69 -30.67
C TYR A 203 12.49 16.59 -31.65
N LEU A 204 13.14 17.59 -32.20
CA LEU A 204 12.50 18.53 -33.14
C LEU A 204 12.52 18.06 -34.60
N ASP A 205 13.39 17.12 -34.95
CA ASP A 205 13.43 16.52 -36.27
C ASP A 205 12.73 15.16 -36.34
N LEU A 206 12.02 14.91 -37.44
CA LEU A 206 11.18 13.71 -37.60
C LEU A 206 12.00 12.40 -37.61
N LYS A 207 13.23 12.43 -38.08
CA LYS A 207 14.09 11.23 -38.16
C LYS A 207 14.52 10.80 -36.78
N SER A 208 15.01 11.72 -35.95
CA SER A 208 15.40 11.45 -34.57
C SER A 208 14.20 11.03 -33.72
N TYR A 209 13.07 11.71 -33.88
CA TYR A 209 11.82 11.32 -33.19
C TYR A 209 11.37 9.89 -33.53
N ARG A 210 11.38 9.52 -34.82
CA ARG A 210 11.01 8.16 -35.25
C ARG A 210 11.98 7.11 -34.73
N LYS A 211 13.29 7.40 -34.78
CA LYS A 211 14.32 6.52 -34.25
C LYS A 211 14.10 6.29 -32.75
N ASN A 212 13.95 7.35 -31.97
CA ASN A 212 13.69 7.24 -30.53
C ASN A 212 12.44 6.39 -30.23
N LYS A 213 11.34 6.63 -30.98
CA LYS A 213 10.11 5.84 -30.82
C LYS A 213 10.32 4.36 -31.13
N GLU A 214 11.15 4.04 -32.11
CA GLU A 214 11.48 2.65 -32.48
C GLU A 214 12.35 2.01 -31.40
N ASP A 215 13.35 2.73 -30.89
CA ASP A 215 14.23 2.28 -29.81
C ASP A 215 13.42 1.97 -28.53
N LEU A 216 12.53 2.85 -28.11
CA LEU A 216 11.61 2.64 -26.99
C LEU A 216 10.71 1.41 -27.19
N LYS A 217 10.14 1.27 -28.39
CA LYS A 217 9.32 0.11 -28.73
C LYS A 217 10.11 -1.19 -28.72
N ASN A 218 11.37 -1.16 -29.15
CA ASN A 218 12.21 -2.35 -29.11
C ASN A 218 12.62 -2.70 -27.69
N ARG A 219 12.93 -1.71 -26.85
CA ARG A 219 13.24 -1.93 -25.44
C ARG A 219 12.04 -2.48 -24.67
N SER A 220 10.83 -1.97 -24.89
CA SER A 220 9.61 -2.46 -24.23
C SER A 220 9.32 -3.93 -24.54
N LYS A 221 9.73 -4.43 -25.71
CA LYS A 221 9.55 -5.86 -26.05
C LYS A 221 10.36 -6.81 -25.17
N GLU A 222 11.46 -6.33 -24.59
CA GLU A 222 12.29 -7.15 -23.71
C GLU A 222 11.53 -7.51 -22.43
N PHE A 223 10.55 -6.68 -22.03
CA PHE A 223 9.70 -6.88 -20.86
C PHE A 223 8.38 -7.61 -21.13
N GLU A 224 8.08 -7.92 -22.42
CA GLU A 224 6.85 -8.65 -22.77
C GLU A 224 6.70 -10.01 -22.05
N ALA A 225 7.82 -10.58 -21.57
CA ALA A 225 7.78 -11.83 -20.81
C ALA A 225 7.05 -11.67 -19.46
N LEU A 226 7.05 -10.46 -18.87
CA LEU A 226 6.31 -10.14 -17.66
C LEU A 226 4.80 -10.15 -17.92
N ASP A 227 4.36 -9.56 -19.05
CA ASP A 227 2.95 -9.54 -19.44
C ASP A 227 2.40 -10.94 -19.79
N LYS A 228 3.28 -11.83 -20.25
CA LYS A 228 2.97 -13.20 -20.66
C LYS A 228 3.24 -14.23 -19.56
N TYR A 229 3.57 -13.77 -18.35
CA TYR A 229 3.83 -14.67 -17.23
C TYR A 229 2.61 -15.55 -16.96
N ASP A 230 2.80 -16.87 -17.03
CA ASP A 230 1.75 -17.85 -16.74
C ASP A 230 1.96 -18.42 -15.33
N THR A 231 1.00 -18.16 -14.47
CA THR A 231 1.02 -18.59 -13.08
C THR A 231 0.23 -19.87 -12.87
N ARG A 232 0.65 -20.68 -11.91
CA ARG A 232 -0.11 -21.84 -11.44
C ARG A 232 -1.26 -21.47 -10.50
N LEU A 233 -1.30 -20.20 -10.03
CA LEU A 233 -2.34 -19.72 -9.16
C LEU A 233 -3.67 -19.59 -9.90
N LYS A 234 -4.75 -20.01 -9.25
CA LYS A 234 -6.11 -19.88 -9.76
C LYS A 234 -6.96 -19.22 -8.69
N PHE A 235 -7.59 -18.14 -9.06
CA PHE A 235 -8.57 -17.46 -8.21
C PHE A 235 -9.97 -17.94 -8.59
N SER A 236 -10.80 -18.17 -7.59
CA SER A 236 -12.19 -18.55 -7.78
C SER A 236 -13.09 -17.60 -7.02
N SER A 237 -14.20 -17.22 -7.62
CA SER A 237 -15.22 -16.42 -6.95
C SER A 237 -15.95 -17.22 -5.89
N LEU A 238 -16.40 -16.54 -4.86
CA LEU A 238 -17.21 -17.14 -3.81
C LEU A 238 -18.53 -17.69 -4.35
N PRO A 239 -19.11 -18.72 -3.72
CA PRO A 239 -20.32 -19.38 -4.23
C PRO A 239 -21.50 -18.40 -4.48
N TYR A 240 -21.67 -17.40 -3.64
CA TYR A 240 -22.73 -16.39 -3.85
C TYR A 240 -22.47 -15.51 -5.08
N GLU A 241 -21.21 -15.14 -5.36
CA GLU A 241 -20.83 -14.36 -6.53
C GLU A 241 -21.07 -15.16 -7.82
N GLN A 242 -20.78 -16.45 -7.81
CA GLN A 242 -21.03 -17.33 -8.96
C GLN A 242 -22.49 -17.29 -9.39
N SER A 243 -23.41 -17.18 -8.43
CA SER A 243 -24.84 -17.03 -8.72
C SER A 243 -25.21 -15.73 -9.43
N LEU A 244 -24.43 -14.66 -9.22
CA LEU A 244 -24.59 -13.38 -9.91
C LEU A 244 -24.11 -13.48 -11.36
N PHE A 245 -22.99 -14.18 -11.59
CA PHE A 245 -22.39 -14.34 -12.93
C PHE A 245 -23.23 -15.19 -13.89
N THR A 246 -24.09 -16.05 -13.38
CA THR A 246 -25.07 -16.77 -14.23
C THR A 246 -26.12 -15.85 -14.84
N LYS A 247 -26.36 -14.70 -14.20
CA LYS A 247 -27.38 -13.72 -14.62
C LYS A 247 -26.79 -12.53 -15.39
N ASP A 248 -25.48 -12.28 -15.24
CA ASP A 248 -24.77 -11.15 -15.85
C ASP A 248 -23.43 -11.59 -16.44
N SER A 249 -23.44 -11.77 -17.78
CA SER A 249 -22.24 -12.19 -18.52
C SER A 249 -21.15 -11.12 -18.56
N ILE A 250 -21.49 -9.83 -18.50
CA ILE A 250 -20.55 -8.71 -18.50
C ILE A 250 -19.81 -8.69 -17.17
N LEU A 251 -20.53 -8.88 -16.07
CA LEU A 251 -19.93 -8.95 -14.73
C LEU A 251 -18.98 -10.14 -14.63
N ARG A 252 -19.38 -11.30 -15.20
CA ARG A 252 -18.50 -12.49 -15.26
C ARG A 252 -17.22 -12.21 -16.03
N GLU A 253 -17.30 -11.61 -17.21
CA GLU A 253 -16.11 -11.29 -18.03
C GLU A 253 -15.15 -10.34 -17.31
N LYS A 254 -15.69 -9.30 -16.63
CA LYS A 254 -14.89 -8.39 -15.82
C LYS A 254 -14.18 -9.12 -14.67
N ARG A 255 -14.89 -10.02 -13.99
CA ARG A 255 -14.32 -10.81 -12.89
C ARG A 255 -13.24 -11.78 -13.39
N ASP A 256 -13.47 -12.46 -14.51
CA ASP A 256 -12.48 -13.39 -15.10
C ASP A 256 -11.21 -12.66 -15.54
N ARG A 257 -11.35 -11.43 -16.07
CA ARG A 257 -10.21 -10.57 -16.41
C ARG A 257 -9.44 -10.19 -15.15
N TRP A 258 -10.12 -9.71 -14.12
CA TRP A 258 -9.51 -9.34 -12.86
C TRP A 258 -8.79 -10.52 -12.18
N HIS A 259 -9.37 -11.73 -12.21
CA HIS A 259 -8.71 -12.94 -11.70
C HIS A 259 -7.42 -13.28 -12.45
N LYS A 260 -7.39 -13.05 -13.77
CA LYS A 260 -6.17 -13.26 -14.56
C LYS A 260 -5.10 -12.21 -14.24
N GLU A 261 -5.49 -10.96 -14.07
CA GLU A 261 -4.58 -9.88 -13.66
C GLU A 261 -4.01 -10.17 -12.27
N LEU A 262 -4.85 -10.45 -11.29
CA LEU A 262 -4.44 -10.78 -9.92
C LEU A 262 -3.52 -12.02 -9.84
N ALA A 263 -3.70 -12.99 -10.73
CA ALA A 263 -2.86 -14.18 -10.77
C ALA A 263 -1.48 -13.92 -11.40
N ARG A 264 -1.39 -12.90 -12.25
CA ARG A 264 -0.13 -12.46 -12.88
C ARG A 264 0.69 -11.57 -11.95
N ASP A 265 0.03 -10.60 -11.31
CA ASP A 265 0.63 -9.66 -10.36
C ASP A 265 1.04 -10.38 -9.06
#